data_3f51a0974bca52006e0dca2613ad468b
#
_entry.id   3f51a0974bca52006e0dca2613ad468b
#
_cell.length_a   1.000
_cell.length_b   1.000
_cell.length_c   1.000
_cell.angle_alpha   90.00
_cell.angle_beta   90.00
_cell.angle_gamma   90.00
#
_symmetry.space_group_name_H-M   'P 1'
#
loop_
_entity.id
_entity.type
_entity.pdbx_description
1 polymer ?
#
loop_
_entity_poly.entity_id
_entity_poly.type
_entity_poly.pdbx_seq_one_letter_code
_entity_poly.pdbx_strand_id
1 'polypeptide(L)'
;TGLAHYLEHLLFKGNQEMGTLDYEKEKVHLDRITELYERHSIERDTEIRAEIYAEINKEAQKAAEYSIPNEIDKLFNAMGGTHVNAHAWHEETVYKVGLPSNRMTQWAAIESQRYHNPVFRLFHTELETVYEEKNRSLDNKDRIVNYEMMRTLYKNHPYGQQPTIGTVEHLKNPSLNVIYDYIDTYYVPNNMAIFISGDINIAETISIIDEYF
;
A
#
# COMPACT_ATOMS: atom_id res chain seq x y z
N THR A 1 -11.00 3.28 -8.83
CA THR A 1 -10.81 4.23 -7.70
C THR A 1 -10.32 3.49 -6.46
N GLY A 2 -9.69 4.18 -5.51
CA GLY A 2 -9.17 3.58 -4.28
C GLY A 2 -7.80 2.92 -4.42
N LEU A 3 -7.18 2.95 -5.59
CA LEU A 3 -5.93 2.27 -5.87
C LEU A 3 -4.76 2.88 -5.08
N ALA A 4 -4.68 4.21 -5.01
CA ALA A 4 -3.65 4.91 -4.25
C ALA A 4 -3.69 4.56 -2.75
N HIS A 5 -4.89 4.55 -2.16
CA HIS A 5 -5.08 4.20 -0.75
C HIS A 5 -4.75 2.71 -0.49
N TYR A 6 -5.14 1.84 -1.40
CA TYR A 6 -4.81 0.42 -1.26
C TYR A 6 -3.29 0.17 -1.39
N LEU A 7 -2.63 0.82 -2.35
CA LEU A 7 -1.18 0.75 -2.49
C LEU A 7 -0.46 1.32 -1.26
N GLU A 8 -1.01 2.37 -0.64
CA GLU A 8 -0.51 2.88 0.64
C GLU A 8 -0.35 1.77 1.67
N HIS A 9 -1.38 0.93 1.88
CA HIS A 9 -1.33 -0.22 2.78
C HIS A 9 -0.31 -1.27 2.34
N LEU A 10 -0.23 -1.57 1.05
CA LEU A 10 0.65 -2.61 0.52
C LEU A 10 2.13 -2.25 0.66
N LEU A 11 2.50 -0.97 0.58
CA LEU A 11 3.89 -0.53 0.73
C LEU A 11 4.43 -0.65 2.18
N PHE A 12 3.59 -0.99 3.16
CA PHE A 12 4.04 -1.41 4.50
C PHE A 12 4.39 -2.90 4.59
N LYS A 13 4.16 -3.66 3.52
CA LYS A 13 4.40 -5.13 3.54
C LYS A 13 5.83 -5.52 3.18
N GLY A 14 6.65 -4.55 2.78
CA GLY A 14 8.06 -4.74 2.49
C GLY A 14 8.36 -5.02 1.02
N ASN A 15 9.51 -5.60 0.77
CA ASN A 15 10.04 -5.90 -0.55
C ASN A 15 10.63 -7.32 -0.62
N GLN A 16 11.57 -7.57 -1.53
CA GLN A 16 12.21 -8.87 -1.66
C GLN A 16 13.14 -9.23 -0.49
N GLU A 17 13.61 -8.24 0.29
CA GLU A 17 14.53 -8.40 1.41
C GLU A 17 13.86 -8.20 2.77
N MET A 18 12.80 -7.37 2.82
CA MET A 18 12.04 -7.06 4.04
C MET A 18 10.62 -7.62 3.95
N GLY A 19 10.11 -8.11 5.07
CA GLY A 19 8.75 -8.65 5.17
C GLY A 19 8.66 -10.13 4.82
N THR A 20 9.77 -10.81 4.60
CA THR A 20 9.81 -12.23 4.21
C THR A 20 10.90 -13.01 4.96
N LEU A 21 10.64 -14.29 5.22
CA LEU A 21 11.62 -15.26 5.72
C LEU A 21 12.41 -15.92 4.58
N ASP A 22 11.80 -16.09 3.42
CA ASP A 22 12.38 -16.74 2.24
C ASP A 22 11.59 -16.30 0.99
N TYR A 23 12.07 -15.24 0.35
CA TYR A 23 11.36 -14.65 -0.80
C TYR A 23 11.23 -15.60 -1.98
N GLU A 24 12.24 -16.44 -2.25
CA GLU A 24 12.21 -17.35 -3.39
C GLU A 24 11.07 -18.39 -3.26
N LYS A 25 10.83 -18.86 -2.04
CA LYS A 25 9.70 -19.75 -1.77
C LYS A 25 8.37 -19.02 -1.73
N GLU A 26 8.33 -17.83 -1.11
CA GLU A 26 7.14 -16.98 -1.07
C GLU A 26 6.68 -16.61 -2.48
N LYS A 27 7.63 -16.24 -3.36
CA LYS A 27 7.36 -15.77 -4.72
C LYS A 27 6.54 -16.75 -5.55
N VAL A 28 6.77 -18.06 -5.42
CA VAL A 28 6.00 -19.08 -6.15
C VAL A 28 4.50 -18.95 -5.86
N HIS A 29 4.14 -18.68 -4.61
CA HIS A 29 2.74 -18.51 -4.19
C HIS A 29 2.21 -17.12 -4.58
N LEU A 30 3.03 -16.07 -4.49
CA LEU A 30 2.65 -14.71 -4.89
C LEU A 30 2.38 -14.62 -6.40
N ASP A 31 3.21 -15.24 -7.22
CA ASP A 31 3.00 -15.31 -8.67
C ASP A 31 1.66 -16.03 -8.99
N ARG A 32 1.40 -17.14 -8.28
CA ARG A 32 0.13 -17.86 -8.44
C ARG A 32 -1.08 -17.05 -7.98
N ILE A 33 -0.98 -16.32 -6.88
CA ILE A 33 -2.02 -15.41 -6.40
C ILE A 33 -2.30 -14.34 -7.45
N THR A 34 -1.27 -13.74 -8.05
CA THR A 34 -1.41 -12.74 -9.11
C THR A 34 -2.19 -13.30 -10.30
N GLU A 35 -1.80 -14.47 -10.81
CA GLU A 35 -2.50 -15.14 -11.90
C GLU A 35 -3.98 -15.43 -11.58
N LEU A 36 -4.25 -15.87 -10.36
CA LEU A 36 -5.62 -16.19 -9.93
C LEU A 36 -6.48 -14.93 -9.81
N TYR A 37 -5.95 -13.82 -9.30
CA TYR A 37 -6.68 -12.55 -9.26
C TYR A 37 -7.00 -12.01 -10.65
N GLU A 38 -6.06 -12.11 -11.61
CA GLU A 38 -6.33 -11.70 -12.99
C GLU A 38 -7.44 -12.55 -13.61
N ARG A 39 -7.42 -13.86 -13.41
CA ARG A 39 -8.51 -14.75 -13.85
C ARG A 39 -9.83 -14.42 -13.18
N HIS A 40 -9.82 -14.19 -11.86
CA HIS A 40 -11.00 -13.80 -11.09
C HIS A 40 -11.59 -12.48 -11.59
N SER A 41 -10.76 -11.52 -11.98
CA SER A 41 -11.18 -10.19 -12.40
C SER A 41 -12.03 -10.18 -13.68
N ILE A 42 -11.77 -11.11 -14.59
CA ILE A 42 -12.45 -11.23 -15.89
C ILE A 42 -13.57 -12.28 -15.92
N GLU A 43 -13.59 -13.21 -14.95
CA GLU A 43 -14.59 -14.26 -14.85
C GLU A 43 -15.97 -13.67 -14.49
N ARG A 44 -17.02 -14.14 -15.14
CA ARG A 44 -18.40 -13.67 -14.92
C ARG A 44 -19.31 -14.73 -14.29
N ASP A 45 -18.93 -16.01 -14.40
CA ASP A 45 -19.65 -17.08 -13.74
C ASP A 45 -19.39 -17.06 -12.24
N THR A 46 -20.46 -16.98 -11.46
CA THR A 46 -20.37 -16.83 -10.00
C THR A 46 -19.83 -18.08 -9.30
N GLU A 47 -20.09 -19.27 -9.83
CA GLU A 47 -19.60 -20.52 -9.25
C GLU A 47 -18.10 -20.66 -9.53
N ILE A 48 -17.66 -20.41 -10.77
CA ILE A 48 -16.24 -20.42 -11.13
C ILE A 48 -15.47 -19.34 -10.38
N ARG A 49 -16.04 -18.14 -10.20
CA ARG A 49 -15.42 -17.08 -9.37
C ARG A 49 -15.22 -17.54 -7.93
N ALA A 50 -16.20 -18.21 -7.35
CA ALA A 50 -16.08 -18.72 -5.97
C ALA A 50 -14.99 -19.79 -5.85
N GLU A 51 -14.86 -20.67 -6.85
CA GLU A 51 -13.77 -21.65 -6.91
C GLU A 51 -12.39 -20.99 -7.00
N ILE A 52 -12.22 -20.00 -7.90
CA ILE A 52 -10.98 -19.25 -8.04
C ILE A 52 -10.65 -18.53 -6.70
N TYR A 53 -11.64 -17.93 -6.05
CA TYR A 53 -11.44 -17.25 -4.78
C TYR A 53 -11.01 -18.22 -3.66
N ALA A 54 -11.56 -19.42 -3.63
CA ALA A 54 -11.12 -20.47 -2.71
C ALA A 54 -9.67 -20.90 -2.96
N GLU A 55 -9.23 -20.95 -4.23
CA GLU A 55 -7.83 -21.21 -4.60
C GLU A 55 -6.91 -20.05 -4.18
N ILE A 56 -7.33 -18.78 -4.39
CA ILE A 56 -6.62 -17.59 -3.88
C ILE A 56 -6.38 -17.70 -2.37
N ASN A 57 -7.43 -18.02 -1.60
CA ASN A 57 -7.32 -18.17 -0.15
C ASN A 57 -6.29 -19.23 0.25
N LYS A 58 -6.28 -20.36 -0.45
CA LYS A 58 -5.34 -21.45 -0.19
C LYS A 58 -3.89 -21.05 -0.48
N GLU A 59 -3.65 -20.38 -1.60
CA GLU A 59 -2.30 -19.90 -1.95
C GLU A 59 -1.86 -18.75 -1.03
N ALA A 60 -2.78 -17.85 -0.63
CA ALA A 60 -2.49 -16.78 0.33
C ALA A 60 -2.06 -17.33 1.70
N GLN A 61 -2.66 -18.43 2.16
CA GLN A 61 -2.23 -19.10 3.41
C GLN A 61 -0.82 -19.66 3.30
N LYS A 62 -0.44 -20.25 2.16
CA LYS A 62 0.91 -20.76 1.93
C LYS A 62 1.94 -19.63 1.85
N ALA A 63 1.63 -18.54 1.13
CA ALA A 63 2.49 -17.37 1.07
C ALA A 63 2.71 -16.76 2.46
N ALA A 64 1.67 -16.71 3.29
CA ALA A 64 1.73 -16.17 4.64
C ALA A 64 2.69 -16.92 5.58
N GLU A 65 3.00 -18.21 5.32
CA GLU A 65 3.98 -18.98 6.08
C GLU A 65 5.40 -18.39 5.96
N TYR A 66 5.68 -17.67 4.87
CA TYR A 66 6.96 -17.01 4.62
C TYR A 66 6.98 -15.54 5.00
N SER A 67 5.84 -14.92 5.25
CA SER A 67 5.78 -13.49 5.53
C SER A 67 6.16 -13.13 6.97
N ILE A 68 6.80 -11.97 7.15
CA ILE A 68 7.05 -11.34 8.45
C ILE A 68 6.09 -10.15 8.57
N PRO A 69 4.91 -10.32 9.22
CA PRO A 69 3.93 -9.26 9.31
C PRO A 69 4.48 -8.02 10.04
N ASN A 70 4.20 -6.83 9.48
CA ASN A 70 4.54 -5.53 10.05
C ASN A 70 6.03 -5.36 10.38
N GLU A 71 6.94 -5.91 9.56
CA GLU A 71 8.37 -5.82 9.80
C GLU A 71 8.86 -4.37 9.74
N ILE A 72 8.39 -3.56 8.80
CA ILE A 72 8.74 -2.13 8.69
C ILE A 72 8.38 -1.38 9.97
N ASP A 73 7.19 -1.61 10.52
CA ASP A 73 6.77 -1.00 11.78
C ASP A 73 7.64 -1.46 12.96
N LYS A 74 8.01 -2.75 12.99
CA LYS A 74 8.92 -3.29 14.01
C LYS A 74 10.30 -2.66 13.93
N LEU A 75 10.84 -2.47 12.71
CA LEU A 75 12.13 -1.81 12.48
C LEU A 75 12.10 -0.36 12.95
N PHE A 76 11.07 0.41 12.60
CA PHE A 76 10.94 1.79 13.08
C PHE A 76 10.77 1.85 14.59
N ASN A 77 9.93 1.02 15.18
CA ASN A 77 9.74 0.97 16.64
C ASN A 77 11.04 0.62 17.38
N ALA A 78 11.83 -0.32 16.87
CA ALA A 78 13.12 -0.70 17.44
C ALA A 78 14.16 0.45 17.42
N MET A 79 14.01 1.40 16.49
CA MET A 79 14.84 2.60 16.39
C MET A 79 14.33 3.78 17.25
N GLY A 80 13.23 3.62 17.98
CA GLY A 80 12.57 4.69 18.71
C GLY A 80 11.62 5.52 17.86
N GLY A 81 11.12 4.94 16.75
CA GLY A 81 10.16 5.56 15.85
C GLY A 81 8.83 5.83 16.54
N THR A 82 8.25 6.96 16.21
CA THR A 82 6.93 7.40 16.68
C THR A 82 6.12 7.88 15.49
N HIS A 83 4.79 7.84 15.62
CA HIS A 83 3.88 8.34 14.58
C HIS A 83 4.11 7.73 13.20
N VAL A 84 4.52 6.45 13.14
CA VAL A 84 4.57 5.69 11.88
C VAL A 84 3.16 5.65 11.31
N ASN A 85 2.96 6.30 10.18
CA ASN A 85 1.64 6.40 9.55
C ASN A 85 1.77 6.81 8.08
N ALA A 86 0.67 6.68 7.34
CA ALA A 86 0.54 7.20 5.99
C ALA A 86 -0.86 7.76 5.76
N HIS A 87 -1.07 8.43 4.65
CA HIS A 87 -2.39 8.79 4.15
C HIS A 87 -2.36 9.00 2.64
N ALA A 88 -3.44 8.60 1.98
CA ALA A 88 -3.71 8.94 0.59
C ALA A 88 -4.79 10.03 0.52
N TRP A 89 -4.52 11.08 -0.25
CA TRP A 89 -5.46 12.15 -0.54
C TRP A 89 -5.67 12.29 -2.04
N HIS A 90 -6.35 13.35 -2.48
CA HIS A 90 -6.69 13.53 -3.90
C HIS A 90 -5.47 13.68 -4.80
N GLU A 91 -4.41 14.35 -4.33
CA GLU A 91 -3.23 14.70 -5.12
C GLU A 91 -1.92 14.12 -4.56
N GLU A 92 -1.98 13.43 -3.41
CA GLU A 92 -0.78 12.93 -2.74
C GLU A 92 -1.01 11.64 -1.99
N THR A 93 0.05 10.86 -1.83
CA THR A 93 0.19 9.81 -0.81
C THR A 93 1.42 10.13 0.01
N VAL A 94 1.28 10.21 1.32
CA VAL A 94 2.35 10.61 2.24
C VAL A 94 2.64 9.49 3.22
N TYR A 95 3.92 9.13 3.36
CA TYR A 95 4.45 8.23 4.40
C TYR A 95 5.25 9.04 5.37
N LYS A 96 5.03 8.87 6.67
CA LYS A 96 5.66 9.70 7.71
C LYS A 96 6.05 8.89 8.93
N VAL A 97 7.16 9.28 9.53
CA VAL A 97 7.66 8.73 10.78
C VAL A 97 8.43 9.80 11.55
N GLY A 98 8.28 9.83 12.87
CA GLY A 98 9.15 10.60 13.76
C GLY A 98 10.26 9.71 14.30
N LEU A 99 11.52 10.11 14.17
CA LEU A 99 12.69 9.35 14.60
C LEU A 99 13.66 10.22 15.42
N PRO A 100 14.44 9.63 16.31
CA PRO A 100 15.60 10.32 16.88
C PRO A 100 16.57 10.77 15.77
N SER A 101 17.15 11.97 15.90
CA SER A 101 18.00 12.57 14.86
C SER A 101 19.22 11.73 14.47
N ASN A 102 19.70 10.87 15.38
CA ASN A 102 20.81 9.94 15.13
C ASN A 102 20.41 8.65 14.37
N ARG A 103 19.19 8.59 13.81
CA ARG A 103 18.66 7.44 13.05
C ARG A 103 18.45 7.70 11.56
N MET A 104 18.98 8.81 11.04
CA MET A 104 18.80 9.23 9.66
C MET A 104 19.27 8.19 8.64
N THR A 105 20.44 7.61 8.84
CA THR A 105 20.98 6.57 7.93
C THR A 105 20.11 5.31 7.90
N GLN A 106 19.66 4.85 9.08
CA GLN A 106 18.79 3.68 9.15
C GLN A 106 17.42 3.96 8.53
N TRP A 107 16.88 5.17 8.72
CA TRP A 107 15.66 5.62 8.08
C TRP A 107 15.81 5.58 6.55
N ALA A 108 16.87 6.17 6.02
CA ALA A 108 17.13 6.23 4.59
C ALA A 108 17.24 4.82 3.99
N ALA A 109 17.93 3.90 4.68
CA ALA A 109 18.06 2.51 4.26
C ALA A 109 16.69 1.79 4.19
N ILE A 110 15.80 1.99 5.17
CA ILE A 110 14.47 1.36 5.17
C ILE A 110 13.56 2.00 4.13
N GLU A 111 13.50 3.34 4.09
CA GLU A 111 12.59 4.04 3.16
C GLU A 111 13.00 3.87 1.69
N SER A 112 14.29 3.88 1.36
CA SER A 112 14.72 3.60 -0.01
C SER A 112 14.32 2.19 -0.44
N GLN A 113 14.48 1.20 0.44
CA GLN A 113 14.08 -0.18 0.16
C GLN A 113 12.55 -0.36 0.06
N ARG A 114 11.75 0.44 0.77
CA ARG A 114 10.28 0.40 0.66
C ARG A 114 9.80 0.59 -0.78
N TYR A 115 10.46 1.47 -1.52
CA TYR A 115 10.09 1.82 -2.91
C TYR A 115 10.88 1.02 -3.95
N HIS A 116 11.89 0.28 -3.53
CA HIS A 116 12.71 -0.54 -4.42
C HIS A 116 12.17 -1.96 -4.47
N ASN A 117 11.62 -2.36 -5.61
CA ASN A 117 11.02 -3.69 -5.85
C ASN A 117 10.02 -4.12 -4.76
N PRO A 118 8.97 -3.34 -4.49
CA PRO A 118 7.98 -3.68 -3.48
C PRO A 118 7.29 -5.00 -3.82
N VAL A 119 6.96 -5.76 -2.78
CA VAL A 119 6.27 -7.04 -2.89
C VAL A 119 4.92 -6.94 -2.20
N PHE A 120 3.84 -7.14 -2.94
CA PHE A 120 2.48 -7.02 -2.43
C PHE A 120 2.02 -8.32 -1.76
N ARG A 121 2.70 -8.66 -0.67
CA ARG A 121 2.33 -9.80 0.18
C ARG A 121 1.14 -9.48 1.06
N LEU A 122 0.47 -10.52 1.57
CA LEU A 122 -0.75 -10.38 2.36
C LEU A 122 -1.86 -9.58 1.66
N PHE A 123 -1.81 -9.54 0.33
CA PHE A 123 -2.73 -8.77 -0.52
C PHE A 123 -4.18 -9.04 -0.17
N HIS A 124 -4.54 -10.31 -0.01
CA HIS A 124 -5.90 -10.72 0.30
C HIS A 124 -6.39 -10.17 1.65
N THR A 125 -5.56 -10.27 2.69
CA THR A 125 -5.86 -9.77 4.02
C THR A 125 -5.99 -8.24 4.04
N GLU A 126 -5.10 -7.55 3.31
CA GLU A 126 -5.19 -6.09 3.21
C GLU A 126 -6.42 -5.62 2.43
N LEU A 127 -6.83 -6.38 1.42
CA LEU A 127 -8.06 -6.10 0.71
C LEU A 127 -9.28 -6.14 1.65
N GLU A 128 -9.37 -7.15 2.50
CA GLU A 128 -10.40 -7.26 3.53
C GLU A 128 -10.34 -6.10 4.52
N THR A 129 -9.13 -5.71 4.95
CA THR A 129 -8.93 -4.57 5.85
C THR A 129 -9.43 -3.26 5.24
N VAL A 130 -9.05 -2.95 4.00
CA VAL A 130 -9.52 -1.74 3.29
C VAL A 130 -11.03 -1.78 3.04
N TYR A 131 -11.58 -2.96 2.77
CA TYR A 131 -13.02 -3.12 2.64
C TYR A 131 -13.78 -2.83 3.95
N GLU A 132 -13.28 -3.33 5.09
CA GLU A 132 -13.83 -3.02 6.40
C GLU A 132 -13.69 -1.55 6.77
N GLU A 133 -12.57 -0.93 6.44
CA GLU A 133 -12.39 0.51 6.60
C GLU A 133 -13.39 1.32 5.77
N LYS A 134 -13.65 0.89 4.53
CA LYS A 134 -14.71 1.46 3.70
C LYS A 134 -16.07 1.35 4.37
N ASN A 135 -16.42 0.17 4.90
CA ASN A 135 -17.69 -0.04 5.58
C ASN A 135 -17.82 0.91 6.79
N ARG A 136 -16.79 1.01 7.63
CA ARG A 136 -16.78 1.96 8.76
C ARG A 136 -16.91 3.41 8.31
N SER A 137 -16.36 3.76 7.16
CA SER A 137 -16.48 5.12 6.62
C SER A 137 -17.92 5.48 6.26
N LEU A 138 -18.75 4.50 5.92
CA LEU A 138 -20.18 4.69 5.61
C LEU A 138 -21.04 4.89 6.86
N ASP A 139 -20.55 4.53 8.06
CA ASP A 139 -21.24 4.78 9.32
C ASP A 139 -21.01 6.23 9.82
N ASN A 140 -20.06 6.94 9.24
CA ASN A 140 -19.73 8.31 9.61
C ASN A 140 -20.58 9.31 8.82
N LYS A 141 -21.54 9.96 9.51
CA LYS A 141 -22.50 10.90 8.89
C LYS A 141 -21.80 12.11 8.24
N ASP A 142 -20.73 12.62 8.86
CA ASP A 142 -20.01 13.78 8.32
C ASP A 142 -19.29 13.42 7.01
N ARG A 143 -18.74 12.20 6.92
CA ARG A 143 -18.17 11.69 5.67
C ARG A 143 -19.22 11.53 4.58
N ILE A 144 -20.41 11.03 4.90
CA ILE A 144 -21.50 10.90 3.93
C ILE A 144 -21.91 12.27 3.40
N VAL A 145 -22.09 13.25 4.30
CA VAL A 145 -22.42 14.63 3.91
C VAL A 145 -21.32 15.23 3.03
N ASN A 146 -20.04 15.02 3.39
CA ASN A 146 -18.93 15.51 2.59
C ASN A 146 -18.88 14.85 1.19
N TYR A 147 -19.10 13.54 1.08
CA TYR A 147 -19.17 12.87 -0.21
C TYR A 147 -20.30 13.42 -1.11
N GLU A 148 -21.49 13.64 -0.56
CA GLU A 148 -22.60 14.20 -1.32
C GLU A 148 -22.36 15.66 -1.71
N MET A 149 -21.73 16.44 -0.85
CA MET A 149 -21.29 17.80 -1.15
C MET A 149 -20.27 17.80 -2.31
N MET A 150 -19.21 16.98 -2.21
CA MET A 150 -18.19 16.87 -3.25
C MET A 150 -18.80 16.40 -4.58
N ARG A 151 -19.66 15.40 -4.56
CA ARG A 151 -20.37 14.89 -5.73
C ARG A 151 -21.24 15.97 -6.39
N THR A 152 -21.81 16.84 -5.60
CA THR A 152 -22.68 17.94 -6.10
C THR A 152 -21.85 19.09 -6.68
N LEU A 153 -20.77 19.48 -6.01
CA LEU A 153 -19.90 20.58 -6.42
C LEU A 153 -19.02 20.20 -7.63
N TYR A 154 -18.52 18.98 -7.66
CA TYR A 154 -17.54 18.50 -8.64
C TYR A 154 -18.11 17.40 -9.54
N LYS A 155 -19.31 17.62 -10.12
CA LYS A 155 -20.04 16.63 -10.93
C LYS A 155 -19.23 15.99 -12.06
N ASN A 156 -18.37 16.77 -12.70
CA ASN A 156 -17.57 16.37 -13.86
C ASN A 156 -16.06 16.29 -13.56
N HIS A 157 -15.69 16.28 -12.29
CA HIS A 157 -14.30 16.21 -11.86
C HIS A 157 -14.05 14.97 -10.98
N PRO A 158 -12.87 14.36 -11.03
CA PRO A 158 -12.54 13.20 -10.21
C PRO A 158 -12.80 13.38 -8.71
N TYR A 159 -12.64 14.56 -8.17
CA TYR A 159 -12.92 14.86 -6.74
C TYR A 159 -14.34 14.52 -6.30
N GLY A 160 -15.31 14.67 -7.17
CA GLY A 160 -16.70 14.31 -6.87
C GLY A 160 -17.09 12.89 -7.27
N GLN A 161 -16.30 12.26 -8.15
CA GLN A 161 -16.63 10.96 -8.73
C GLN A 161 -15.81 9.82 -8.13
N GLN A 162 -14.64 10.09 -7.58
CA GLN A 162 -13.65 9.11 -7.17
C GLN A 162 -13.22 9.32 -5.72
N PRO A 163 -13.93 8.74 -4.74
CA PRO A 163 -13.48 8.80 -3.35
C PRO A 163 -12.12 8.11 -3.20
N THR A 164 -11.23 8.67 -2.40
CA THR A 164 -9.86 8.17 -2.19
C THR A 164 -9.82 6.73 -1.69
N ILE A 165 -10.76 6.34 -0.83
CA ILE A 165 -10.90 4.96 -0.33
C ILE A 165 -11.47 3.99 -1.38
N GLY A 166 -11.92 4.48 -2.52
CA GLY A 166 -12.52 3.67 -3.56
C GLY A 166 -14.00 3.35 -3.37
N THR A 167 -14.54 2.62 -4.34
CA THR A 167 -15.90 2.07 -4.28
C THR A 167 -15.87 0.60 -3.89
N VAL A 168 -16.97 0.10 -3.33
CA VAL A 168 -17.14 -1.31 -2.98
C VAL A 168 -16.91 -2.24 -4.17
N GLU A 169 -17.39 -1.83 -5.35
CA GLU A 169 -17.24 -2.61 -6.59
C GLU A 169 -15.77 -2.77 -6.99
N HIS A 170 -15.00 -1.69 -6.96
CA HIS A 170 -13.58 -1.73 -7.29
C HIS A 170 -12.75 -2.52 -6.27
N LEU A 171 -13.10 -2.45 -4.99
CA LEU A 171 -12.44 -3.24 -3.94
C LEU A 171 -12.77 -4.74 -4.02
N LYS A 172 -13.94 -5.11 -4.55
CA LYS A 172 -14.32 -6.53 -4.72
C LYS A 172 -13.69 -7.21 -5.92
N ASN A 173 -13.08 -6.45 -6.83
CA ASN A 173 -12.52 -6.99 -8.06
C ASN A 173 -11.15 -6.36 -8.39
N PRO A 174 -10.16 -6.51 -7.51
CA PRO A 174 -8.84 -5.93 -7.70
C PRO A 174 -8.07 -6.70 -8.81
N SER A 175 -7.20 -5.97 -9.51
CA SER A 175 -6.16 -6.50 -10.38
C SER A 175 -4.79 -6.13 -9.79
N LEU A 176 -3.95 -7.11 -9.54
CA LEU A 176 -2.58 -6.90 -9.06
C LEU A 176 -1.70 -6.26 -10.12
N ASN A 177 -1.89 -6.61 -11.38
CA ASN A 177 -1.15 -5.99 -12.49
C ASN A 177 -1.42 -4.48 -12.56
N VAL A 178 -2.67 -4.04 -12.39
CA VAL A 178 -3.01 -2.62 -12.35
C VAL A 178 -2.34 -1.89 -11.17
N ILE A 179 -2.11 -2.57 -10.06
CA ILE A 179 -1.41 -1.99 -8.90
C ILE A 179 0.09 -1.87 -9.19
N TYR A 180 0.71 -2.87 -9.81
CA TYR A 180 2.10 -2.77 -10.27
C TYR A 180 2.28 -1.66 -11.32
N ASP A 181 1.40 -1.58 -12.33
CA ASP A 181 1.42 -0.49 -13.32
C ASP A 181 1.27 0.90 -12.67
N TYR A 182 0.47 0.99 -11.60
CA TYR A 182 0.30 2.23 -10.85
C TYR A 182 1.58 2.65 -10.12
N ILE A 183 2.29 1.74 -9.46
CA ILE A 183 3.55 2.07 -8.78
C ILE A 183 4.63 2.44 -9.79
N ASP A 184 4.76 1.71 -10.89
CA ASP A 184 5.72 1.99 -11.95
C ASP A 184 5.48 3.35 -12.64
N THR A 185 4.22 3.81 -12.65
CA THR A 185 3.84 5.09 -13.25
C THR A 185 4.06 6.27 -12.29
N TYR A 186 3.68 6.14 -11.01
CA TYR A 186 3.56 7.27 -10.10
C TYR A 186 4.65 7.31 -9.02
N TYR A 187 5.24 6.17 -8.64
CA TYR A 187 6.30 6.11 -7.62
C TYR A 187 7.68 6.15 -8.26
N VAL A 188 7.93 7.22 -9.00
CA VAL A 188 9.18 7.48 -9.72
C VAL A 188 9.86 8.73 -9.16
N PRO A 189 11.19 8.81 -9.14
CA PRO A 189 11.93 9.88 -8.45
C PRO A 189 11.48 11.29 -8.82
N ASN A 190 11.14 11.54 -10.09
CA ASN A 190 10.68 12.85 -10.56
C ASN A 190 9.23 13.20 -10.16
N ASN A 191 8.50 12.28 -9.53
CA ASN A 191 7.16 12.48 -8.98
C ASN A 191 7.11 12.29 -7.45
N MET A 192 8.26 12.23 -6.79
CA MET A 192 8.37 12.04 -5.34
C MET A 192 9.12 13.20 -4.71
N ALA A 193 8.83 13.46 -3.43
CA ALA A 193 9.51 14.47 -2.64
C ALA A 193 9.80 13.93 -1.23
N ILE A 194 10.98 14.25 -0.70
CA ILE A 194 11.39 13.94 0.66
C ILE A 194 11.36 15.23 1.49
N PHE A 195 10.62 15.21 2.58
CA PHE A 195 10.54 16.30 3.54
C PHE A 195 11.10 15.87 4.89
N ILE A 196 12.17 16.50 5.34
CA ILE A 196 12.80 16.23 6.63
C ILE A 196 12.83 17.51 7.45
N SER A 197 12.39 17.42 8.69
CA SER A 197 12.43 18.55 9.64
C SER A 197 12.80 18.08 11.03
N GLY A 198 13.55 18.90 11.77
CA GLY A 198 13.95 18.61 13.15
C GLY A 198 15.38 19.05 13.45
N ASP A 199 16.00 18.39 14.42
CA ASP A 199 17.39 18.60 14.77
C ASP A 199 18.30 17.79 13.82
N ILE A 200 18.64 18.41 12.68
CA ILE A 200 19.39 17.78 11.58
C ILE A 200 20.58 18.65 11.13
N ASN A 201 21.64 18.00 10.67
CA ASN A 201 22.70 18.64 9.89
C ASN A 201 22.33 18.51 8.39
N ILE A 202 22.05 19.63 7.74
CA ILE A 202 21.58 19.66 6.35
C ILE A 202 22.56 18.99 5.39
N ALA A 203 23.87 19.30 5.48
CA ALA A 203 24.87 18.76 4.57
C ALA A 203 25.01 17.23 4.72
N GLU A 204 25.04 16.73 5.94
CA GLU A 204 25.10 15.31 6.24
C GLU A 204 23.81 14.60 5.79
N THR A 205 22.66 15.21 6.03
CA THR A 205 21.36 14.66 5.61
C THR A 205 21.29 14.51 4.09
N ILE A 206 21.74 15.53 3.32
CA ILE A 206 21.79 15.47 1.86
C ILE A 206 22.71 14.32 1.40
N SER A 207 23.89 14.18 2.02
CA SER A 207 24.81 13.10 1.66
C SER A 207 24.23 11.71 1.90
N ILE A 208 23.47 11.53 2.99
CA ILE A 208 22.77 10.27 3.28
C ILE A 208 21.68 10.03 2.23
N ILE A 209 20.90 11.06 1.86
CA ILE A 209 19.88 10.91 0.83
C ILE A 209 20.47 10.53 -0.52
N ASP A 210 21.55 11.21 -0.94
CA ASP A 210 22.24 10.92 -2.19
C ASP A 210 22.87 9.50 -2.25
N GLU A 211 23.16 8.92 -1.07
CA GLU A 211 23.71 7.54 -0.98
C GLU A 211 22.63 6.48 -1.15
N TYR A 212 21.43 6.73 -0.62
CA TYR A 212 20.37 5.70 -0.50
C TYR A 212 19.28 5.81 -1.57
N PHE A 213 19.02 6.99 -2.13
CA PHE A 213 17.97 7.25 -3.10
C PHE A 213 18.50 7.67 -4.47
#